data_1b0247245da0578d980cd0a74a0b3bd9
#
_entry.id   1b0247245da0578d980cd0a74a0b3bd9
#
_cell.length_a   1.000
_cell.length_b   1.000
_cell.length_c   1.000
_cell.angle_alpha   90.00
_cell.angle_beta   90.00
_cell.angle_gamma   90.00
#
_symmetry.space_group_name_H-M   'P 1'
#
loop_
_entity.id
_entity.type
_entity.pdbx_description
1 polymer ?
#
loop_
_entity_poly.entity_id
_entity_poly.type
_entity_poly.pdbx_seq_one_letter_code
_entity_poly.pdbx_strand_id
1 'polypeptide(L)' 'MIAVLFEADALPEAQERYLQLAAGLTPLLSDTPGFIAIERFQSLNSPGKILSLSWW' A
#
# COMPACT_ATOMS: atom_id res chain seq x y z
N MET A 1 17.07 -8.25 4.44
CA MET A 1 15.99 -7.52 3.74
C MET A 1 14.82 -8.46 3.50
N ILE A 2 13.64 -8.03 3.88
CA ILE A 2 12.42 -8.82 3.74
C ILE A 2 11.43 -7.99 2.91
N ALA A 3 10.78 -8.63 1.95
CA ALA A 3 9.71 -8.03 1.17
C ALA A 3 8.37 -8.57 1.64
N VAL A 4 7.42 -7.68 1.94
CA VAL A 4 6.08 -8.06 2.33
C VAL A 4 5.11 -7.58 1.26
N LEU A 5 4.35 -8.51 0.70
CA LEU A 5 3.37 -8.24 -0.34
C LEU A 5 1.97 -8.30 0.27
N PHE A 6 1.23 -7.22 0.10
CA PHE A 6 -0.14 -7.13 0.56
C PHE A 6 -1.06 -6.78 -0.61
N GLU A 7 -2.16 -7.50 -0.71
CA GLU A 7 -3.11 -7.34 -1.80
C GLU A 7 -4.48 -7.00 -1.22
N ALA A 8 -5.11 -5.95 -1.74
CA ALA A 8 -6.41 -5.50 -1.28
C ALA A 8 -7.32 -5.19 -2.45
N ASP A 9 -8.58 -5.62 -2.36
CA ASP A 9 -9.62 -5.27 -3.31
C ASP A 9 -10.48 -4.16 -2.70
N ALA A 10 -10.64 -3.06 -3.44
CA ALA A 10 -11.48 -1.95 -3.03
C ALA A 10 -12.38 -1.54 -4.19
N LEU A 11 -13.63 -1.21 -3.87
CA LEU A 11 -14.53 -0.63 -4.87
C LEU A 11 -13.93 0.68 -5.38
N PRO A 12 -14.15 1.04 -6.65
CA PRO A 12 -13.58 2.27 -7.22
C PRO A 12 -13.86 3.52 -6.37
N GLU A 13 -15.04 3.60 -5.78
CA GLU A 13 -15.44 4.74 -4.94
C GLU A 13 -14.72 4.76 -3.58
N ALA A 14 -14.24 3.60 -3.11
CA ALA A 14 -13.49 3.49 -1.85
C ALA A 14 -11.99 3.54 -2.06
N GLN A 15 -11.53 3.39 -3.29
CA GLN A 15 -10.11 3.31 -3.63
C GLN A 15 -9.36 4.59 -3.28
N GLU A 16 -9.96 5.75 -3.61
CA GLU A 16 -9.35 7.03 -3.29
C GLU A 16 -9.20 7.21 -1.77
N ARG A 17 -10.23 6.84 -1.02
CA ARG A 17 -10.20 6.91 0.44
C ARG A 17 -9.13 5.99 1.01
N TYR A 18 -9.00 4.79 0.46
CA TYR A 18 -7.96 3.86 0.87
C TYR A 18 -6.58 4.45 0.64
N LEU A 19 -6.34 5.06 -0.52
CA LEU A 19 -5.05 5.67 -0.83
C LEU A 19 -4.75 6.85 0.08
N GLN A 20 -5.75 7.65 0.44
CA GLN A 20 -5.59 8.76 1.37
C GLN A 20 -5.20 8.26 2.76
N LEU A 21 -5.87 7.22 3.26
CA LEU A 21 -5.54 6.62 4.54
C LEU A 21 -4.14 6.01 4.52
N ALA A 22 -3.78 5.34 3.43
CA ALA A 22 -2.47 4.75 3.28
C ALA A 22 -1.37 5.82 3.27
N ALA A 23 -1.61 6.94 2.60
CA ALA A 23 -0.67 8.06 2.58
C ALA A 23 -0.46 8.64 3.99
N GLY A 24 -1.52 8.68 4.80
CA GLY A 24 -1.42 9.14 6.19
C GLY A 24 -0.64 8.18 7.08
N LEU A 25 -0.60 6.88 6.74
CA LEU A 25 0.16 5.89 7.49
C LEU A 25 1.64 5.86 7.11
N THR A 26 2.01 6.34 5.94
CA THR A 26 3.40 6.30 5.48
C THR A 26 4.38 6.98 6.44
N PRO A 27 4.10 8.18 6.97
CA PRO A 27 4.99 8.79 7.95
C PRO A 27 5.17 7.96 9.22
N LEU A 28 4.12 7.26 9.67
CA LEU A 28 4.20 6.39 10.83
C LEU A 28 5.07 5.17 10.55
N LEU A 29 4.99 4.62 9.35
CA LEU A 29 5.82 3.50 8.95
C LEU A 29 7.30 3.91 8.87
N SER A 30 7.59 5.14 8.45
CA SER A 30 8.96 5.64 8.37
C SER A 30 9.64 5.65 9.74
N ASP A 31 8.89 5.79 10.81
CA ASP A 31 9.42 5.79 12.18
C ASP A 31 9.52 4.37 12.76
N THR A 32 9.05 3.36 12.04
CA THR A 32 9.10 1.97 12.50
C THR A 32 10.48 1.39 12.27
N PRO A 33 11.14 0.83 13.31
CA PRO A 33 12.44 0.20 13.14
C PRO A 33 12.41 -0.92 12.10
N GLY A 34 13.39 -0.93 11.21
CA GLY A 34 13.51 -1.94 10.16
C GLY A 34 12.80 -1.59 8.87
N PHE A 35 11.94 -0.58 8.86
CA PHE A 35 11.25 -0.16 7.64
C PHE A 35 12.24 0.47 6.65
N ILE A 36 12.18 0.04 5.38
CA ILE A 36 13.03 0.57 4.33
C ILE A 36 12.20 1.40 3.33
N ALA A 37 11.18 0.82 2.73
CA ALA A 37 10.39 1.49 1.71
C ALA A 37 9.04 0.79 1.52
N ILE A 38 8.08 1.50 0.93
CA ILE A 38 6.79 0.94 0.54
C ILE A 38 6.37 1.53 -0.80
N GLU A 39 5.83 0.70 -1.67
CA GLU A 39 5.27 1.10 -2.95
C GLU A 39 3.89 0.49 -3.12
N ARG A 40 3.02 1.20 -3.83
CA ARG A 40 1.67 0.71 -4.13
C ARG A 40 1.45 0.68 -5.62
N PHE A 41 0.78 -0.37 -6.07
CA PHE A 41 0.51 -0.61 -7.47
C PHE A 41 -0.97 -0.87 -7.67
N GLN A 42 -1.49 -0.52 -8.83
CA GLN A 42 -2.86 -0.82 -9.21
C GLN A 42 -2.85 -1.89 -10.29
N SER A 43 -3.73 -2.89 -10.15
CA SER A 43 -3.85 -3.94 -11.15
C SER A 43 -4.42 -3.38 -12.46
N LEU A 44 -3.83 -3.78 -13.58
CA LEU A 44 -4.34 -3.42 -14.90
C LEU A 44 -5.57 -4.24 -15.29
N ASN A 45 -5.70 -5.44 -14.74
CA ASN A 45 -6.81 -6.35 -15.05
C ASN A 45 -8.01 -6.15 -14.12
N SER A 46 -7.77 -5.69 -12.92
CA SER A 46 -8.80 -5.49 -11.90
C SER A 46 -8.64 -4.11 -11.27
N PRO A 47 -9.30 -3.08 -11.80
CA PRO A 47 -9.06 -1.69 -11.36
C PRO A 47 -9.27 -1.44 -9.87
N GLY A 48 -10.07 -2.26 -9.21
CA GLY A 48 -10.29 -2.13 -7.77
C GLY A 48 -9.20 -2.76 -6.91
N LYS A 49 -8.26 -3.47 -7.52
CA LYS A 49 -7.24 -4.22 -6.80
C LYS A 49 -5.96 -3.42 -6.65
N ILE A 50 -5.52 -3.25 -5.42
CA ILE A 50 -4.30 -2.51 -5.09
C ILE A 50 -3.31 -3.47 -4.43
N LEU A 51 -2.07 -3.36 -4.85
CA LEU A 51 -0.97 -4.17 -4.33
C LEU A 51 0.00 -3.26 -3.59
N SER A 52 0.35 -3.64 -2.37
CA SER A 52 1.36 -2.93 -1.59
C SER A 52 2.59 -3.82 -1.44
N LEU A 53 3.75 -3.28 -1.76
CA LEU A 53 5.02 -3.96 -1.59
C LEU A 53 5.87 -3.15 -0.62
N SER A 54 6.21 -3.74 0.53
CA SER A 54 7.04 -3.08 1.53
C SER A 54 8.33 -3.86 1.74
N TRP A 55 9.39 -3.11 2.02
CA TRP A 55 10.73 -3.65 2.27
C TRP A 55 11.13 -3.35 3.71
N TRP A 56 11.65 -4.38 4.36
CA TRP A 56 12.06 -4.31 5.79
C TRP A 56 13.46 -4.85 6.03
#